data_f0d69af571941ded314b0ad0c7bbec4c
#
_entry.id   f0d69af571941ded314b0ad0c7bbec4c
#
_cell.length_a   1.000
_cell.length_b   1.000
_cell.length_c   1.000
_cell.angle_alpha   90.00
_cell.angle_beta   90.00
_cell.angle_gamma   90.00
#
_symmetry.space_group_name_H-M   'P 1'
#
loop_
_entity.id
_entity.type
_entity.pdbx_description
1 polymer ?
#
loop_
_entity_poly.entity_id
_entity_poly.type
_entity_poly.pdbx_seq_one_letter_code
_entity_poly.pdbx_strand_id
1 'polypeptide(L)'
;MRFYLKKALVGNLKKLGSGMAVTALSMSLCAGVLSGCDKGTGTDSNAGSSGNMQVGESSADDLKPETENPESEGESITQFPVIERKAADEIEINPEKIDVTTFSLPDGPEESGIFVQPIADISDDFIRGMDASAVLAVENSGAKYYGFDGEEQDVFKTLAEAGVNYIRLRVWNDPYDENGNGYGGGNNDVATAIELGKRATQYGMKVCIDFHYSDFWADPTKQYVPKAWKGMNLEQKSDALYDFTVTSLTDILNAGVDVCMVQVGNEINKGMSGETFMSSVAELLKAGSSAVREVSKAAGKDIQVAVHYTDIDKQGEVAKITADLDKYGVDYDIFAMSYYSFWHGSMENMQEMAEYVQDTYGKKVVIAETSYCYTTEDGDGSGNSVSGDGDLVDGYDATVQGQADMLRDICAAADEADIMGVFYWEGTWIPVGPADADNSSIWEKYGSGWASSYSGSYDPKDAGKYYGGCSWDNQAMFDFTGHPLDSLKVFRELKYGATAPLAVEKVPDVEVSCNVGAELALPETAQVVYNDKTANREVPVVWDAEQTAAIDTNIGGSYQVEGILQDEELDEEYR
;
A
#
# COMPACT_ATOMS: atom_id res chain seq x y z
N MET A 1 -19.31 -25.13 -11.74
CA MET A 1 -18.38 -25.28 -10.61
C MET A 1 -17.27 -26.23 -11.02
N ARG A 2 -16.01 -25.86 -10.84
CA ARG A 2 -14.85 -26.66 -11.25
C ARG A 2 -14.03 -27.01 -10.03
N PHE A 3 -13.69 -28.29 -9.86
CA PHE A 3 -12.93 -28.79 -8.71
C PHE A 3 -11.54 -29.27 -9.17
N TYR A 4 -10.52 -28.96 -8.40
CA TYR A 4 -9.14 -29.31 -8.73
C TYR A 4 -8.60 -30.45 -7.87
N LEU A 5 -8.03 -31.46 -8.51
CA LEU A 5 -7.33 -32.58 -7.86
C LEU A 5 -5.83 -32.42 -8.04
N LYS A 6 -5.11 -32.06 -6.97
CA LYS A 6 -3.63 -32.04 -6.97
C LYS A 6 -3.07 -33.37 -6.46
N LYS A 7 -2.17 -33.96 -7.22
CA LYS A 7 -1.45 -35.16 -6.87
C LYS A 7 -0.03 -34.82 -6.40
N ALA A 8 0.26 -34.99 -5.11
CA ALA A 8 1.59 -34.78 -4.58
C ALA A 8 2.54 -35.91 -4.96
N LEU A 9 3.65 -35.60 -5.64
CA LEU A 9 4.78 -36.49 -5.80
C LEU A 9 5.62 -36.47 -4.50
N VAL A 10 5.38 -37.41 -3.60
CA VAL A 10 6.29 -37.62 -2.46
C VAL A 10 7.44 -38.51 -2.95
N GLY A 11 8.49 -37.87 -3.44
CA GLY A 11 9.78 -38.52 -3.63
C GLY A 11 10.49 -38.67 -2.29
N ASN A 12 10.82 -39.93 -1.92
CA ASN A 12 11.65 -40.22 -0.76
C ASN A 12 13.05 -39.60 -0.90
N LEU A 13 13.30 -38.47 -0.24
CA LEU A 13 14.63 -37.95 0.01
C LEU A 13 15.05 -38.36 1.43
N LYS A 14 15.89 -39.41 1.49
CA LYS A 14 16.63 -39.77 2.69
C LYS A 14 17.52 -38.64 3.13
N LYS A 15 17.49 -38.39 4.45
CA LYS A 15 18.37 -37.55 5.25
C LYS A 15 19.79 -37.44 4.75
N LEU A 16 20.26 -36.24 4.51
CA LEU A 16 21.65 -35.83 4.73
C LEU A 16 21.60 -34.45 5.39
N GLY A 17 22.24 -34.38 6.53
CA GLY A 17 22.22 -33.21 7.39
C GLY A 17 23.18 -32.11 6.96
N SER A 18 23.04 -31.02 7.65
CA SER A 18 23.87 -29.82 7.80
C SER A 18 23.60 -28.66 6.88
N GLY A 19 22.98 -27.63 7.48
CA GLY A 19 23.40 -26.23 7.47
C GLY A 19 23.54 -25.56 6.12
N MET A 20 22.44 -24.95 5.64
CA MET A 20 22.53 -23.72 4.85
C MET A 20 21.33 -22.84 5.18
N ALA A 21 21.64 -21.67 5.68
CA ALA A 21 20.67 -20.60 5.87
C ALA A 21 20.06 -20.22 4.53
N VAL A 22 18.76 -20.42 4.38
CA VAL A 22 18.00 -19.86 3.28
C VAL A 22 17.68 -18.41 3.69
N THR A 23 18.43 -17.49 3.10
CA THR A 23 18.05 -16.07 3.14
C THR A 23 16.82 -15.92 2.25
N ALA A 24 15.65 -15.87 2.85
CA ALA A 24 14.46 -15.42 2.16
C ALA A 24 14.63 -13.93 1.86
N LEU A 25 14.77 -13.61 0.59
CA LEU A 25 14.72 -12.25 0.09
C LEU A 25 13.23 -11.87 0.05
N SER A 26 12.74 -11.18 1.08
CA SER A 26 11.44 -10.52 1.00
C SER A 26 11.61 -9.34 0.07
N MET A 27 11.13 -9.47 -1.15
CA MET A 27 10.93 -8.35 -2.06
C MET A 27 9.63 -7.68 -1.66
N SER A 28 9.72 -6.47 -1.14
CA SER A 28 8.62 -5.53 -1.14
C SER A 28 8.42 -5.12 -2.60
N LEU A 29 7.43 -5.71 -3.24
CA LEU A 29 7.12 -5.46 -4.63
C LEU A 29 5.98 -4.43 -4.71
N CYS A 30 6.36 -3.17 -4.91
CA CYS A 30 5.70 -2.41 -5.97
C CYS A 30 6.38 -2.83 -7.27
N ALA A 31 6.11 -4.01 -7.77
CA ALA A 31 6.77 -4.52 -8.96
C ALA A 31 5.74 -4.95 -9.98
N GLY A 32 5.77 -4.28 -11.10
CA GLY A 32 5.05 -4.68 -12.27
C GLY A 32 5.33 -6.14 -12.65
N VAL A 33 4.29 -6.90 -12.80
CA VAL A 33 4.31 -8.29 -13.25
C VAL A 33 4.65 -8.32 -14.73
N LEU A 34 5.75 -8.99 -15.07
CA LEU A 34 6.08 -9.35 -16.44
C LEU A 34 5.14 -10.45 -16.95
N SER A 35 4.19 -10.09 -17.80
CA SER A 35 3.56 -11.03 -18.71
C SER A 35 3.91 -10.66 -20.14
N GLY A 36 4.99 -11.21 -20.67
CA GLY A 36 5.38 -11.13 -22.06
C GLY A 36 4.83 -12.33 -22.83
N CYS A 37 3.78 -12.18 -23.60
CA CYS A 37 3.41 -13.12 -24.66
C CYS A 37 4.30 -12.88 -25.87
N ASP A 38 5.24 -13.80 -26.11
CA ASP A 38 5.97 -13.87 -27.40
C ASP A 38 5.27 -14.85 -28.34
N LYS A 39 4.73 -14.33 -29.44
CA LYS A 39 4.32 -15.10 -30.62
C LYS A 39 5.19 -14.68 -31.79
N GLY A 40 6.05 -15.58 -32.25
CA GLY A 40 6.72 -15.35 -33.52
C GLY A 40 7.71 -16.44 -33.94
N THR A 41 7.25 -17.41 -34.57
CA THR A 41 7.78 -18.29 -35.66
C THR A 41 9.21 -18.12 -36.13
N GLY A 42 9.96 -19.24 -36.15
CA GLY A 42 10.70 -19.60 -37.37
C GLY A 42 12.18 -19.88 -37.27
N THR A 43 12.50 -21.16 -37.27
CA THR A 43 13.57 -21.87 -38.00
C THR A 43 15.06 -21.66 -37.71
N ASP A 44 15.59 -22.80 -37.32
CA ASP A 44 16.82 -23.51 -37.75
C ASP A 44 18.23 -23.07 -37.36
N SER A 45 18.81 -24.03 -36.71
CA SER A 45 20.11 -24.73 -36.95
C SER A 45 21.39 -24.26 -36.28
N ASN A 46 21.84 -25.19 -35.50
CA ASN A 46 23.18 -25.87 -35.49
C ASN A 46 24.32 -25.41 -34.57
N ALA A 47 24.65 -26.36 -33.73
CA ALA A 47 25.98 -26.89 -33.40
C ALA A 47 27.00 -26.06 -32.58
N GLY A 48 27.25 -26.60 -31.39
CA GLY A 48 28.57 -27.11 -31.06
C GLY A 48 29.54 -26.23 -30.30
N SER A 49 29.84 -26.65 -29.14
CA SER A 49 31.22 -26.85 -28.65
C SER A 49 31.45 -26.46 -27.20
N SER A 50 31.74 -27.49 -26.44
CA SER A 50 32.30 -27.48 -25.08
C SER A 50 33.64 -26.76 -25.00
N GLY A 51 33.88 -26.02 -23.92
CA GLY A 51 35.17 -25.49 -23.54
C GLY A 51 35.30 -25.30 -22.05
N ASN A 52 35.89 -26.26 -21.41
CA ASN A 52 36.36 -26.28 -20.03
C ASN A 52 37.56 -25.30 -19.91
N MET A 53 37.63 -24.46 -18.89
CA MET A 53 38.90 -23.90 -18.43
C MET A 53 38.92 -23.61 -16.93
N GLN A 54 39.99 -24.10 -16.38
CA GLN A 54 40.43 -24.22 -15.01
C GLN A 54 40.63 -22.89 -14.26
N VAL A 55 40.46 -23.05 -12.94
CA VAL A 55 40.91 -22.18 -11.85
C VAL A 55 42.42 -21.95 -11.92
N GLY A 56 42.86 -20.71 -11.79
CA GLY A 56 44.24 -20.30 -11.56
C GLY A 56 44.31 -19.29 -10.43
N GLU A 57 44.84 -19.74 -9.27
CA GLU A 57 45.34 -18.85 -8.21
C GLU A 57 46.57 -18.09 -8.69
N SER A 58 46.67 -16.80 -8.39
CA SER A 58 47.98 -16.13 -8.32
C SER A 58 47.95 -14.97 -7.31
N SER A 59 48.94 -15.01 -6.50
CA SER A 59 49.44 -14.24 -5.38
C SER A 59 49.50 -12.73 -5.58
N ALA A 60 49.36 -12.04 -4.45
CA ALA A 60 49.72 -10.64 -4.23
C ALA A 60 51.25 -10.43 -4.38
N ASP A 61 51.62 -9.37 -5.09
CA ASP A 61 52.69 -8.44 -4.67
C ASP A 61 52.88 -7.31 -5.70
N ASP A 62 53.22 -6.12 -5.17
CA ASP A 62 53.85 -4.98 -5.79
C ASP A 62 53.16 -4.18 -6.94
N LEU A 63 52.54 -3.07 -6.56
CA LEU A 63 52.54 -1.86 -7.37
C LEU A 63 52.74 -0.60 -6.49
N LYS A 64 53.83 0.08 -6.72
CA LYS A 64 54.16 1.40 -6.19
C LYS A 64 53.27 2.47 -6.86
N PRO A 65 53.01 3.61 -6.18
CA PRO A 65 52.23 4.69 -6.77
C PRO A 65 53.05 5.51 -7.74
N GLU A 66 52.59 5.62 -8.98
CA GLU A 66 53.01 6.66 -9.92
C GLU A 66 52.16 7.91 -9.67
N THR A 67 52.83 8.97 -9.29
CA THR A 67 52.27 10.33 -9.21
C THR A 67 52.33 10.95 -10.62
N GLU A 68 51.18 11.00 -11.30
CA GLU A 68 50.93 12.01 -12.33
C GLU A 68 49.64 12.77 -11.99
N ASN A 69 49.83 14.06 -11.79
CA ASN A 69 48.82 15.05 -11.49
C ASN A 69 48.31 15.60 -12.84
N PRO A 70 47.07 15.31 -13.27
CA PRO A 70 46.42 16.10 -14.29
C PRO A 70 45.77 17.31 -13.61
N GLU A 71 46.11 18.48 -14.04
CA GLU A 71 45.45 19.73 -13.70
C GLU A 71 43.95 19.55 -13.83
N SER A 72 43.23 19.55 -12.70
CA SER A 72 41.78 19.56 -12.66
C SER A 72 41.30 20.90 -13.19
N GLU A 73 40.62 20.86 -14.34
CA GLU A 73 39.68 21.92 -14.70
C GLU A 73 38.72 22.08 -13.52
N GLY A 74 38.64 23.28 -12.95
CA GLY A 74 37.88 23.56 -11.75
C GLY A 74 36.42 23.18 -11.92
N GLU A 75 35.99 22.13 -11.24
CA GLU A 75 34.57 21.90 -10.98
C GLU A 75 34.04 23.15 -10.29
N SER A 76 33.09 23.79 -10.94
CA SER A 76 32.30 24.87 -10.34
C SER A 76 31.69 24.31 -9.09
N ILE A 77 32.20 24.66 -7.92
CA ILE A 77 31.60 24.33 -6.63
C ILE A 77 30.23 25.00 -6.66
N THR A 78 29.18 24.23 -6.83
CA THR A 78 27.78 24.70 -6.70
C THR A 78 27.63 25.23 -5.28
N GLN A 79 27.58 26.55 -5.15
CA GLN A 79 27.44 27.19 -3.85
C GLN A 79 25.94 27.21 -3.51
N PHE A 80 25.50 26.28 -2.67
CA PHE A 80 24.13 26.27 -2.19
C PHE A 80 23.89 27.47 -1.27
N PRO A 81 22.68 28.06 -1.30
CA PRO A 81 22.34 29.16 -0.40
C PRO A 81 22.37 28.69 1.06
N VAL A 82 22.83 29.57 1.95
CA VAL A 82 22.69 29.34 3.38
C VAL A 82 21.23 29.57 3.75
N ILE A 83 20.58 28.55 4.33
CA ILE A 83 19.20 28.60 4.78
C ILE A 83 19.22 28.91 6.29
N GLU A 84 18.59 30.01 6.68
CA GLU A 84 18.37 30.34 8.08
C GLU A 84 17.03 29.73 8.54
N ARG A 85 17.06 28.90 9.59
CA ARG A 85 15.86 28.28 10.14
C ARG A 85 15.01 29.32 10.86
N LYS A 86 13.73 29.42 10.49
CA LYS A 86 12.78 30.37 11.07
C LYS A 86 12.28 29.88 12.43
N ALA A 87 12.25 30.77 13.42
CA ALA A 87 11.55 30.52 14.66
C ALA A 87 10.03 30.78 14.52
N ALA A 88 9.23 30.24 15.44
CA ALA A 88 7.76 30.33 15.36
C ALA A 88 7.21 31.77 15.25
N ASP A 89 7.89 32.75 15.86
CA ASP A 89 7.50 34.17 15.84
C ASP A 89 7.84 34.86 14.50
N GLU A 90 8.56 34.20 13.61
CA GLU A 90 8.88 34.63 12.26
C GLU A 90 7.99 33.95 11.20
N ILE A 91 7.13 32.99 11.61
CA ILE A 91 6.22 32.27 10.74
C ILE A 91 4.83 32.90 10.83
N GLU A 92 4.30 33.39 9.71
CA GLU A 92 2.98 34.00 9.65
C GLU A 92 1.92 32.97 9.26
N ILE A 93 0.98 32.69 10.17
CA ILE A 93 -0.15 31.80 9.94
C ILE A 93 -1.44 32.61 9.95
N ASN A 94 -2.10 32.67 8.78
CA ASN A 94 -3.35 33.38 8.56
C ASN A 94 -4.31 32.51 7.72
N PRO A 95 -4.96 31.50 8.31
CA PRO A 95 -5.74 30.53 7.57
C PRO A 95 -6.94 31.13 6.85
N GLU A 96 -7.16 30.76 5.60
CA GLU A 96 -8.44 30.97 4.93
C GLU A 96 -9.55 30.25 5.72
N LYS A 97 -10.74 30.86 5.73
CA LYS A 97 -11.89 30.22 6.35
C LYS A 97 -12.55 29.26 5.37
N ILE A 98 -12.66 28.00 5.76
CA ILE A 98 -13.45 27.00 5.05
C ILE A 98 -14.77 26.79 5.81
N ASP A 99 -15.89 26.79 5.09
CA ASP A 99 -17.19 26.45 5.67
C ASP A 99 -17.31 24.92 5.72
N VAL A 100 -17.44 24.38 6.93
CA VAL A 100 -17.39 22.94 7.19
C VAL A 100 -18.80 22.36 7.24
N THR A 101 -18.99 21.26 6.51
CA THR A 101 -20.17 20.38 6.59
C THR A 101 -19.77 19.08 7.28
N THR A 102 -20.50 18.65 8.29
CA THR A 102 -20.23 17.39 9.03
C THR A 102 -21.37 16.42 8.86
N PHE A 103 -21.06 15.13 8.94
CA PHE A 103 -22.00 14.02 8.87
C PHE A 103 -22.00 13.28 10.22
N SER A 104 -23.18 12.87 10.66
CA SER A 104 -23.31 12.09 11.88
C SER A 104 -23.11 10.60 11.59
N LEU A 105 -22.39 9.93 12.47
CA LEU A 105 -22.36 8.47 12.48
C LEU A 105 -23.73 7.93 12.93
N PRO A 106 -24.07 6.69 12.56
CA PRO A 106 -25.27 6.03 13.05
C PRO A 106 -25.24 5.88 14.58
N ASP A 107 -26.39 5.85 15.20
CA ASP A 107 -26.59 5.64 16.65
C ASP A 107 -27.07 4.21 16.99
N GLY A 108 -27.04 3.30 16.01
CA GLY A 108 -27.41 1.90 16.11
C GLY A 108 -27.00 1.12 14.87
N PRO A 109 -27.24 -0.21 14.85
CA PRO A 109 -26.94 -1.05 13.69
C PRO A 109 -27.68 -0.59 12.44
N GLU A 110 -27.01 -0.63 11.30
CA GLU A 110 -27.60 -0.30 10.00
C GLU A 110 -27.96 -1.57 9.20
N GLU A 111 -28.93 -1.47 8.30
CA GLU A 111 -29.14 -2.45 7.24
C GLU A 111 -28.32 -1.97 6.03
N SER A 112 -27.35 -2.78 5.64
CA SER A 112 -26.35 -2.44 4.60
C SER A 112 -26.28 -3.56 3.57
N GLY A 113 -25.43 -3.39 2.54
CA GLY A 113 -25.11 -4.45 1.58
C GLY A 113 -24.08 -5.47 2.10
N ILE A 114 -23.50 -5.21 3.28
CA ILE A 114 -22.48 -6.06 3.93
C ILE A 114 -22.83 -6.35 5.38
N PHE A 115 -22.22 -7.42 5.93
CA PHE A 115 -22.23 -7.69 7.37
C PHE A 115 -21.00 -7.05 8.01
N VAL A 116 -21.20 -6.31 9.09
CA VAL A 116 -20.11 -5.77 9.91
C VAL A 116 -20.36 -6.14 11.36
N GLN A 117 -19.47 -6.92 11.94
CA GLN A 117 -19.50 -7.22 13.37
C GLN A 117 -19.08 -5.97 14.15
N PRO A 118 -19.87 -5.50 15.14
CA PRO A 118 -19.52 -4.33 15.90
C PRO A 118 -18.22 -4.52 16.70
N ILE A 119 -17.46 -3.45 16.88
CA ILE A 119 -16.32 -3.40 17.80
C ILE A 119 -16.80 -2.72 19.07
N ALA A 120 -16.86 -3.50 20.16
CA ALA A 120 -17.38 -3.02 21.43
C ALA A 120 -16.48 -1.89 21.96
N ASP A 121 -17.11 -0.78 22.33
CA ASP A 121 -16.45 0.36 22.99
C ASP A 121 -15.38 1.08 22.15
N ILE A 122 -15.32 0.86 20.82
CA ILE A 122 -14.39 1.62 19.94
C ILE A 122 -14.57 3.12 20.15
N SER A 123 -13.43 3.83 20.29
CA SER A 123 -13.44 5.27 20.56
C SER A 123 -14.02 6.07 19.40
N ASP A 124 -14.78 7.12 19.70
CA ASP A 124 -15.23 8.07 18.69
C ASP A 124 -14.04 8.82 18.04
N ASP A 125 -12.90 8.93 18.76
CA ASP A 125 -11.65 9.53 18.28
C ASP A 125 -10.78 8.54 17.49
N PHE A 126 -11.18 7.27 17.35
CA PHE A 126 -10.47 6.29 16.52
C PHE A 126 -10.31 6.83 15.09
N ILE A 127 -9.10 6.80 14.56
CA ILE A 127 -8.81 7.28 13.21
C ILE A 127 -9.38 6.28 12.20
N ARG A 128 -10.38 6.70 11.47
CA ARG A 128 -10.95 6.05 10.30
C ARG A 128 -10.44 6.79 9.07
N GLY A 129 -9.19 6.49 8.72
CA GLY A 129 -8.42 7.26 7.74
C GLY A 129 -8.48 6.68 6.33
N MET A 130 -8.27 7.56 5.36
CA MET A 130 -8.13 7.20 3.95
C MET A 130 -6.98 7.99 3.34
N ASP A 131 -6.06 7.32 2.61
CA ASP A 131 -5.18 8.00 1.68
C ASP A 131 -5.96 8.26 0.38
N ALA A 132 -5.95 9.51 -0.08
CA ALA A 132 -6.72 9.96 -1.24
C ALA A 132 -5.85 10.85 -2.15
N SER A 133 -4.56 10.55 -2.24
CA SER A 133 -3.58 11.40 -2.90
C SER A 133 -3.70 11.40 -4.43
N ALA A 134 -4.24 10.33 -5.05
CA ALA A 134 -4.39 10.20 -6.49
C ALA A 134 -5.66 10.90 -7.06
N VAL A 135 -6.61 11.33 -6.22
CA VAL A 135 -7.95 11.81 -6.61
C VAL A 135 -7.89 12.87 -7.71
N LEU A 136 -7.09 13.93 -7.53
CA LEU A 136 -7.08 15.04 -8.50
C LEU A 136 -6.60 14.60 -9.89
N ALA A 137 -5.62 13.70 -9.96
CA ALA A 137 -5.13 13.16 -11.22
C ALA A 137 -6.17 12.25 -11.89
N VAL A 138 -6.89 11.45 -11.12
CA VAL A 138 -7.97 10.58 -11.59
C VAL A 138 -9.13 11.41 -12.15
N GLU A 139 -9.59 12.44 -11.43
CA GLU A 139 -10.64 13.36 -11.89
C GLU A 139 -10.21 14.13 -13.17
N ASN A 140 -8.98 14.64 -13.20
CA ASN A 140 -8.42 15.33 -14.38
C ASN A 140 -8.30 14.40 -15.60
N SER A 141 -8.20 13.10 -15.40
CA SER A 141 -8.21 12.09 -16.45
C SER A 141 -9.61 11.80 -16.99
N GLY A 142 -10.65 12.36 -16.37
CA GLY A 142 -12.04 12.26 -16.81
C GLY A 142 -12.85 11.18 -16.09
N ALA A 143 -12.27 10.44 -15.15
CA ALA A 143 -13.02 9.56 -14.27
C ALA A 143 -13.89 10.40 -13.29
N LYS A 144 -14.94 9.78 -12.77
CA LYS A 144 -15.92 10.43 -11.90
C LYS A 144 -16.16 9.60 -10.67
N TYR A 145 -16.56 10.28 -9.60
CA TYR A 145 -17.01 9.62 -8.37
C TYR A 145 -18.49 9.89 -8.14
N TYR A 146 -19.12 8.94 -7.47
CA TYR A 146 -20.56 8.97 -7.19
C TYR A 146 -20.81 8.81 -5.69
N GLY A 147 -21.97 9.26 -5.25
CA GLY A 147 -22.49 9.00 -3.91
C GLY A 147 -23.19 7.62 -3.84
N PHE A 148 -23.57 7.21 -2.62
CA PHE A 148 -24.34 5.98 -2.40
C PHE A 148 -25.74 6.02 -3.03
N ASP A 149 -26.22 7.18 -3.47
CA ASP A 149 -27.47 7.36 -4.23
C ASP A 149 -27.27 7.19 -5.77
N GLY A 150 -26.03 6.98 -6.21
CA GLY A 150 -25.65 6.83 -7.61
C GLY A 150 -25.53 8.16 -8.39
N GLU A 151 -25.68 9.30 -7.73
CA GLU A 151 -25.50 10.62 -8.35
C GLU A 151 -24.02 11.05 -8.28
N GLU A 152 -23.53 11.74 -9.32
CA GLU A 152 -22.16 12.28 -9.35
C GLU A 152 -21.93 13.22 -8.17
N GLN A 153 -20.88 12.98 -7.40
CA GLN A 153 -20.61 13.68 -6.15
C GLN A 153 -19.10 13.86 -5.90
N ASP A 154 -18.74 14.88 -5.14
CA ASP A 154 -17.38 15.03 -4.62
C ASP A 154 -17.01 13.81 -3.78
N VAL A 155 -15.89 13.13 -4.12
CA VAL A 155 -15.45 11.93 -3.43
C VAL A 155 -15.23 12.15 -1.94
N PHE A 156 -14.72 13.32 -1.51
CA PHE A 156 -14.53 13.65 -0.09
C PHE A 156 -15.85 13.74 0.67
N LYS A 157 -16.94 14.15 0.00
CA LYS A 157 -18.28 14.08 0.58
C LYS A 157 -18.70 12.64 0.81
N THR A 158 -18.51 11.76 -0.18
CA THR A 158 -18.83 10.33 -0.07
C THR A 158 -18.03 9.67 1.05
N LEU A 159 -16.72 9.97 1.17
CA LEU A 159 -15.87 9.48 2.26
C LEU A 159 -16.38 9.93 3.64
N ALA A 160 -16.73 11.21 3.79
CA ALA A 160 -17.26 11.72 5.05
C ALA A 160 -18.63 11.12 5.42
N GLU A 161 -19.52 10.91 4.45
CA GLU A 161 -20.80 10.19 4.62
C GLU A 161 -20.58 8.74 5.04
N ALA A 162 -19.51 8.11 4.56
CA ALA A 162 -19.10 6.77 4.95
C ALA A 162 -18.40 6.69 6.33
N GLY A 163 -18.19 7.81 6.99
CA GLY A 163 -17.60 7.85 8.34
C GLY A 163 -16.08 8.00 8.38
N VAL A 164 -15.43 8.24 7.25
CA VAL A 164 -14.01 8.63 7.21
C VAL A 164 -13.85 9.97 7.94
N ASN A 165 -12.89 10.05 8.87
CA ASN A 165 -12.66 11.24 9.69
C ASN A 165 -11.27 11.84 9.51
N TYR A 166 -10.41 11.19 8.71
CA TYR A 166 -9.04 11.61 8.48
C TYR A 166 -8.62 11.31 7.03
N ILE A 167 -7.94 12.25 6.40
CA ILE A 167 -7.36 12.05 5.06
C ILE A 167 -5.84 12.17 5.17
N ARG A 168 -5.11 11.19 4.61
CA ARG A 168 -3.67 11.23 4.42
C ARG A 168 -3.35 11.68 3.01
N LEU A 169 -2.44 12.64 2.87
CA LEU A 169 -2.00 13.20 1.59
C LEU A 169 -0.48 13.19 1.53
N ARG A 170 0.08 12.47 0.57
CA ARG A 170 1.53 12.48 0.31
C ARG A 170 1.94 13.76 -0.39
N VAL A 171 3.17 14.19 -0.13
CA VAL A 171 3.77 15.38 -0.72
C VAL A 171 5.19 15.06 -1.19
N TRP A 172 5.42 15.26 -2.48
CA TRP A 172 6.74 15.21 -3.11
C TRP A 172 7.30 16.61 -3.30
N ASN A 173 8.63 16.74 -3.39
CA ASN A 173 9.25 18.04 -3.49
C ASN A 173 9.01 18.71 -4.86
N ASP A 174 9.24 17.97 -5.95
CA ASP A 174 9.06 18.44 -7.33
C ASP A 174 8.84 17.25 -8.28
N PRO A 175 7.59 16.74 -8.41
CA PRO A 175 7.28 15.52 -9.17
C PRO A 175 7.19 15.75 -10.68
N TYR A 176 8.06 16.59 -11.24
CA TYR A 176 8.04 16.95 -12.66
C TYR A 176 9.44 16.87 -13.27
N ASP A 177 9.52 16.58 -14.59
CA ASP A 177 10.75 16.69 -15.34
C ASP A 177 11.09 18.17 -15.66
N GLU A 178 12.21 18.40 -16.34
CA GLU A 178 12.65 19.75 -16.74
C GLU A 178 11.71 20.48 -17.71
N ASN A 179 10.78 19.75 -18.35
CA ASN A 179 9.79 20.28 -19.27
C ASN A 179 8.42 20.46 -18.62
N GLY A 180 8.27 20.13 -17.32
CA GLY A 180 7.03 20.19 -16.56
C GLY A 180 6.11 18.99 -16.77
N ASN A 181 6.60 17.87 -17.31
CA ASN A 181 5.84 16.64 -17.40
C ASN A 181 5.84 15.92 -16.04
N GLY A 182 4.67 15.51 -15.58
CA GLY A 182 4.49 14.85 -14.30
C GLY A 182 5.02 13.41 -14.28
N TYR A 183 5.49 12.97 -13.12
CA TYR A 183 6.02 11.60 -12.94
C TYR A 183 4.94 10.53 -12.76
N GLY A 184 3.69 10.92 -12.54
CA GLY A 184 2.59 10.00 -12.25
C GLY A 184 2.28 9.89 -10.76
N GLY A 185 1.51 8.88 -10.38
CA GLY A 185 1.14 8.62 -8.98
C GLY A 185 0.40 9.77 -8.30
N GLY A 186 -0.36 10.58 -9.06
CA GLY A 186 -1.05 11.76 -8.57
C GLY A 186 -0.30 13.08 -8.80
N ASN A 187 0.98 13.07 -9.19
CA ASN A 187 1.84 14.26 -9.30
C ASN A 187 1.79 15.13 -8.02
N ASN A 188 1.91 14.49 -6.87
CA ASN A 188 1.57 15.03 -5.55
C ASN A 188 2.57 16.09 -5.05
N ASP A 189 2.44 17.31 -5.54
CA ASP A 189 3.13 18.48 -5.01
C ASP A 189 2.31 19.17 -3.90
N VAL A 190 2.85 20.26 -3.36
CA VAL A 190 2.19 21.05 -2.29
C VAL A 190 0.86 21.63 -2.78
N ALA A 191 0.76 22.04 -4.04
CA ALA A 191 -0.47 22.62 -4.60
C ALA A 191 -1.59 21.56 -4.68
N THR A 192 -1.26 20.34 -5.07
CA THR A 192 -2.16 19.18 -5.05
C THR A 192 -2.65 18.89 -3.63
N ALA A 193 -1.73 18.85 -2.64
CA ALA A 193 -2.09 18.64 -1.25
C ALA A 193 -3.00 19.74 -0.67
N ILE A 194 -2.79 20.99 -1.07
CA ILE A 194 -3.68 22.11 -0.70
C ILE A 194 -5.08 21.90 -1.26
N GLU A 195 -5.22 21.57 -2.55
CA GLU A 195 -6.53 21.39 -3.18
C GLU A 195 -7.30 20.24 -2.53
N LEU A 196 -6.68 19.06 -2.39
CA LEU A 196 -7.30 17.90 -1.77
C LEU A 196 -7.58 18.13 -0.27
N GLY A 197 -6.65 18.75 0.45
CA GLY A 197 -6.79 19.06 1.87
C GLY A 197 -7.92 20.05 2.17
N LYS A 198 -8.16 21.04 1.29
CA LYS A 198 -9.31 21.96 1.40
C LYS A 198 -10.63 21.22 1.26
N ARG A 199 -10.73 20.30 0.30
CA ARG A 199 -11.91 19.44 0.10
C ARG A 199 -12.15 18.54 1.30
N ALA A 200 -11.12 17.88 1.83
CA ALA A 200 -11.22 17.08 3.06
C ALA A 200 -11.73 17.92 4.24
N THR A 201 -11.15 19.10 4.45
CA THR A 201 -11.53 20.02 5.52
C THR A 201 -12.97 20.53 5.38
N GLN A 202 -13.43 20.78 4.14
CA GLN A 202 -14.81 21.20 3.86
C GLN A 202 -15.84 20.19 4.38
N TYR A 203 -15.49 18.91 4.39
CA TYR A 203 -16.37 17.83 4.91
C TYR A 203 -16.00 17.36 6.32
N GLY A 204 -15.24 18.18 7.06
CA GLY A 204 -14.98 17.97 8.49
C GLY A 204 -13.91 16.91 8.79
N MET A 205 -13.18 16.43 7.79
CA MET A 205 -12.09 15.49 7.97
C MET A 205 -10.79 16.22 8.33
N LYS A 206 -10.03 15.65 9.27
CA LYS A 206 -8.67 16.09 9.59
C LYS A 206 -7.70 15.61 8.51
N VAL A 207 -6.54 16.28 8.42
CA VAL A 207 -5.53 15.92 7.40
C VAL A 207 -4.21 15.53 8.05
N CYS A 208 -3.65 14.41 7.56
CA CYS A 208 -2.27 14.00 7.75
C CYS A 208 -1.48 14.33 6.48
N ILE A 209 -0.44 15.14 6.60
CA ILE A 209 0.49 15.42 5.49
C ILE A 209 1.65 14.44 5.58
N ASP A 210 1.86 13.68 4.51
CA ASP A 210 2.95 12.71 4.39
C ASP A 210 4.06 13.26 3.48
N PHE A 211 5.11 13.82 4.09
CA PHE A 211 6.27 14.29 3.34
C PHE A 211 7.21 13.13 3.01
N HIS A 212 7.36 12.81 1.72
CA HIS A 212 8.31 11.80 1.26
C HIS A 212 9.76 12.32 1.25
N TYR A 213 9.97 13.64 1.17
CA TYR A 213 11.28 14.27 0.96
C TYR A 213 12.06 13.64 -0.20
N SER A 214 11.36 13.46 -1.29
CA SER A 214 11.76 12.90 -2.57
C SER A 214 10.96 13.60 -3.65
N ASP A 215 11.36 13.53 -4.90
CA ASP A 215 10.58 14.10 -6.02
C ASP A 215 9.57 13.11 -6.59
N PHE A 216 9.61 11.86 -6.14
CA PHE A 216 8.69 10.80 -6.52
C PHE A 216 8.59 9.77 -5.40
N TRP A 217 8.05 8.57 -5.64
CA TRP A 217 7.88 7.53 -4.64
C TRP A 217 9.13 7.34 -3.78
N ALA A 218 8.95 7.38 -2.48
CA ALA A 218 9.90 6.93 -1.48
C ALA A 218 9.32 5.69 -0.78
N ASP A 219 10.08 4.62 -0.77
CA ASP A 219 9.72 3.33 -0.19
C ASP A 219 10.98 2.63 0.36
N PRO A 220 10.89 1.44 1.01
CA PRO A 220 12.05 0.77 1.58
C PRO A 220 13.15 0.43 0.58
N THR A 221 12.85 0.39 -0.71
CA THR A 221 13.83 0.06 -1.76
C THR A 221 14.48 1.29 -2.37
N LYS A 222 13.83 2.45 -2.27
CA LYS A 222 14.31 3.71 -2.89
C LYS A 222 13.96 4.93 -2.03
N GLN A 223 15.00 5.62 -1.57
CA GLN A 223 14.92 6.84 -0.79
C GLN A 223 15.79 7.90 -1.47
N TYR A 224 15.39 8.29 -2.69
CA TYR A 224 16.19 9.18 -3.53
C TYR A 224 16.16 10.63 -3.00
N VAL A 225 17.29 11.31 -3.15
CA VAL A 225 17.40 12.73 -2.81
C VAL A 225 16.63 13.57 -3.84
N PRO A 226 15.85 14.59 -3.41
CA PRO A 226 15.25 15.54 -4.33
C PRO A 226 16.26 16.17 -5.29
N LYS A 227 15.88 16.42 -6.54
CA LYS A 227 16.75 17.03 -7.57
C LYS A 227 17.41 18.32 -7.07
N ALA A 228 16.64 19.16 -6.38
CA ALA A 228 17.13 20.43 -5.83
C ALA A 228 18.19 20.26 -4.73
N TRP A 229 18.26 19.10 -4.07
CA TRP A 229 19.21 18.84 -2.98
C TRP A 229 20.40 17.98 -3.41
N LYS A 230 20.46 17.62 -4.67
CA LYS A 230 21.55 16.79 -5.22
C LYS A 230 22.91 17.50 -5.07
N GLY A 231 23.85 16.84 -4.41
CA GLY A 231 25.19 17.38 -4.14
C GLY A 231 25.31 18.16 -2.83
N MET A 232 24.22 18.37 -2.09
CA MET A 232 24.26 18.93 -0.74
C MET A 232 24.89 17.94 0.26
N ASN A 233 25.65 18.48 1.23
CA ASN A 233 26.07 17.70 2.38
C ASN A 233 24.89 17.52 3.38
N LEU A 234 25.10 16.74 4.46
CA LEU A 234 24.04 16.44 5.42
C LEU A 234 23.46 17.68 6.09
N GLU A 235 24.29 18.66 6.49
CA GLU A 235 23.84 19.91 7.11
C GLU A 235 22.97 20.71 6.15
N GLN A 236 23.40 20.86 4.91
CA GLN A 236 22.64 21.56 3.88
C GLN A 236 21.33 20.87 3.55
N LYS A 237 21.31 19.53 3.48
CA LYS A 237 20.05 18.76 3.30
C LYS A 237 19.10 18.94 4.49
N SER A 238 19.64 18.93 5.71
CA SER A 238 18.88 19.13 6.93
C SER A 238 18.21 20.50 6.95
N ASP A 239 18.93 21.56 6.53
CA ASP A 239 18.37 22.90 6.44
C ASP A 239 17.36 23.05 5.31
N ALA A 240 17.64 22.42 4.14
CA ALA A 240 16.71 22.40 3.00
C ALA A 240 15.39 21.65 3.34
N LEU A 241 15.50 20.53 4.06
CA LEU A 241 14.35 19.77 4.53
C LEU A 241 13.51 20.57 5.53
N TYR A 242 14.17 21.25 6.48
CA TYR A 242 13.51 22.13 7.43
C TYR A 242 12.74 23.26 6.70
N ASP A 243 13.38 23.97 5.78
CA ASP A 243 12.78 25.08 5.04
C ASP A 243 11.62 24.62 4.15
N PHE A 244 11.77 23.49 3.45
CA PHE A 244 10.70 22.88 2.67
C PHE A 244 9.49 22.53 3.55
N THR A 245 9.73 21.93 4.73
CA THR A 245 8.65 21.58 5.66
C THR A 245 7.95 22.81 6.21
N VAL A 246 8.70 23.82 6.67
CA VAL A 246 8.12 25.08 7.17
C VAL A 246 7.30 25.77 6.09
N THR A 247 7.85 25.92 4.90
CA THR A 247 7.19 26.64 3.81
C THR A 247 5.93 25.90 3.37
N SER A 248 6.04 24.61 3.07
CA SER A 248 4.91 23.80 2.60
C SER A 248 3.79 23.72 3.63
N LEU A 249 4.13 23.45 4.89
CA LEU A 249 3.12 23.33 5.95
C LEU A 249 2.46 24.68 6.25
N THR A 250 3.22 25.78 6.18
CA THR A 250 2.67 27.15 6.30
C THR A 250 1.67 27.45 5.19
N ASP A 251 2.01 27.12 3.93
CA ASP A 251 1.12 27.35 2.78
C ASP A 251 -0.16 26.50 2.89
N ILE A 252 -0.03 25.23 3.29
CA ILE A 252 -1.16 24.32 3.49
C ILE A 252 -2.10 24.84 4.60
N LEU A 253 -1.55 25.26 5.75
CA LEU A 253 -2.34 25.81 6.84
C LEU A 253 -2.99 27.14 6.47
N ASN A 254 -2.29 28.03 5.76
CA ASN A 254 -2.83 29.31 5.30
C ASN A 254 -3.96 29.13 4.27
N ALA A 255 -3.94 28.03 3.49
CA ALA A 255 -5.06 27.66 2.63
C ALA A 255 -6.29 27.14 3.41
N GLY A 256 -6.23 27.06 4.74
CA GLY A 256 -7.33 26.67 5.62
C GLY A 256 -7.45 25.17 5.85
N VAL A 257 -6.47 24.36 5.44
CA VAL A 257 -6.48 22.90 5.62
C VAL A 257 -6.35 22.54 7.11
N ASP A 258 -7.19 21.62 7.58
CA ASP A 258 -7.19 21.16 8.99
C ASP A 258 -6.12 20.10 9.24
N VAL A 259 -4.84 20.48 9.12
CA VAL A 259 -3.71 19.58 9.40
C VAL A 259 -3.62 19.28 10.90
N CYS A 260 -3.66 18.00 11.28
CA CYS A 260 -3.52 17.54 12.66
C CYS A 260 -2.36 16.56 12.87
N MET A 261 -1.80 16.04 11.80
CA MET A 261 -0.66 15.12 11.81
C MET A 261 0.27 15.43 10.64
N VAL A 262 1.57 15.31 10.86
CA VAL A 262 2.58 15.37 9.80
C VAL A 262 3.48 14.15 9.91
N GLN A 263 3.57 13.39 8.86
CA GLN A 263 4.49 12.28 8.70
C GLN A 263 5.80 12.80 8.10
N VAL A 264 6.90 12.59 8.82
CA VAL A 264 8.25 13.03 8.45
C VAL A 264 9.00 11.86 7.82
N GLY A 265 8.93 11.75 6.51
CA GLY A 265 9.46 10.63 5.72
C GLY A 265 8.47 9.48 5.56
N ASN A 266 8.53 8.77 4.45
CA ASN A 266 7.70 7.61 4.13
C ASN A 266 8.53 6.33 4.06
N GLU A 267 8.15 5.31 4.85
CA GLU A 267 8.77 3.96 4.89
C GLU A 267 10.31 4.00 4.93
N ILE A 268 10.86 4.77 5.84
CA ILE A 268 12.29 5.12 5.91
C ILE A 268 13.19 4.02 6.48
N ASN A 269 12.79 2.75 6.37
CA ASN A 269 13.52 1.59 6.91
C ASN A 269 14.99 1.53 6.51
N LYS A 270 15.32 1.94 5.28
CA LYS A 270 16.69 1.84 4.73
C LYS A 270 17.34 3.20 4.44
N GLY A 271 16.68 4.29 4.79
CA GLY A 271 17.23 5.62 4.54
C GLY A 271 16.16 6.70 4.39
N MET A 272 16.61 7.92 4.08
CA MET A 272 15.76 9.09 3.84
C MET A 272 16.55 10.10 3.01
N SER A 273 15.98 10.62 1.93
CA SER A 273 16.61 11.64 1.05
C SER A 273 18.06 11.32 0.66
N GLY A 274 18.34 10.06 0.31
CA GLY A 274 19.65 9.58 -0.08
C GLY A 274 20.62 9.28 1.08
N GLU A 275 20.25 9.55 2.33
CA GLU A 275 21.03 9.16 3.51
C GLU A 275 20.63 7.76 3.94
N THR A 276 21.61 6.87 4.18
CA THR A 276 21.38 5.45 4.53
C THR A 276 21.89 5.08 5.93
N PHE A 277 22.67 5.94 6.56
CA PHE A 277 23.12 5.74 7.94
C PHE A 277 22.08 6.31 8.90
N MET A 278 21.63 5.53 9.88
CA MET A 278 20.63 5.97 10.87
C MET A 278 21.01 7.26 11.58
N SER A 279 22.32 7.51 11.84
CA SER A 279 22.78 8.78 12.39
C SER A 279 22.46 9.99 11.51
N SER A 280 22.59 9.83 10.19
CA SER A 280 22.27 10.88 9.22
C SER A 280 20.75 11.03 9.05
N VAL A 281 20.02 9.91 8.98
CA VAL A 281 18.56 9.91 8.94
C VAL A 281 17.97 10.60 10.17
N ALA A 282 18.52 10.35 11.36
CA ALA A 282 18.08 10.99 12.60
C ALA A 282 18.26 12.52 12.57
N GLU A 283 19.32 13.04 11.94
CA GLU A 283 19.48 14.50 11.77
C GLU A 283 18.41 15.08 10.81
N LEU A 284 18.05 14.37 9.75
CA LEU A 284 16.95 14.78 8.86
C LEU A 284 15.60 14.72 9.58
N LEU A 285 15.32 13.65 10.34
CA LEU A 285 14.10 13.52 11.14
C LEU A 285 13.97 14.64 12.18
N LYS A 286 15.04 14.98 12.88
CA LYS A 286 15.06 16.11 13.82
C LYS A 286 14.76 17.44 13.13
N ALA A 287 15.28 17.65 11.94
CA ALA A 287 15.02 18.86 11.18
C ALA A 287 13.54 18.96 10.81
N GLY A 288 12.96 17.88 10.26
CA GLY A 288 11.53 17.83 9.91
C GLY A 288 10.64 17.99 11.12
N SER A 289 10.92 17.26 12.20
CA SER A 289 10.18 17.39 13.45
C SER A 289 10.24 18.81 14.00
N SER A 290 11.44 19.40 14.09
CA SER A 290 11.62 20.78 14.54
C SER A 290 10.81 21.77 13.69
N ALA A 291 10.79 21.61 12.37
CA ALA A 291 9.99 22.43 11.47
C ALA A 291 8.49 22.33 11.78
N VAL A 292 7.98 21.12 11.97
CA VAL A 292 6.58 20.90 12.35
C VAL A 292 6.26 21.53 13.69
N ARG A 293 7.16 21.41 14.70
CA ARG A 293 6.96 22.03 16.04
C ARG A 293 6.91 23.56 15.95
N GLU A 294 7.79 24.19 15.16
CA GLU A 294 7.77 25.66 15.02
C GLU A 294 6.50 26.14 14.32
N VAL A 295 6.06 25.45 13.23
CA VAL A 295 4.80 25.79 12.55
C VAL A 295 3.58 25.53 13.45
N SER A 296 3.55 24.40 14.18
CA SER A 296 2.50 24.06 15.15
C SER A 296 2.35 25.16 16.21
N LYS A 297 3.48 25.62 16.77
CA LYS A 297 3.52 26.71 17.73
C LYS A 297 3.05 28.04 17.13
N ALA A 298 3.49 28.39 15.91
CA ALA A 298 3.05 29.59 15.21
C ALA A 298 1.54 29.57 14.92
N ALA A 299 1.00 28.41 14.56
CA ALA A 299 -0.43 28.21 14.32
C ALA A 299 -1.27 28.15 15.61
N GLY A 300 -0.65 27.98 16.78
CA GLY A 300 -1.36 27.74 18.04
C GLY A 300 -2.17 26.42 18.02
N LYS A 301 -1.71 25.43 17.26
CA LYS A 301 -2.39 24.15 17.01
C LYS A 301 -1.48 23.00 17.38
N ASP A 302 -2.02 21.94 18.00
CA ASP A 302 -1.29 20.72 18.31
C ASP A 302 -1.25 19.81 17.07
N ILE A 303 -0.12 19.87 16.32
CA ILE A 303 0.12 19.03 15.16
C ILE A 303 1.06 17.90 15.57
N GLN A 304 0.58 16.66 15.49
CA GLN A 304 1.35 15.48 15.88
C GLN A 304 2.41 15.17 14.82
N VAL A 305 3.61 14.80 15.28
CA VAL A 305 4.72 14.35 14.40
C VAL A 305 4.73 12.83 14.36
N ALA A 306 4.63 12.26 13.18
CA ALA A 306 4.75 10.83 12.94
C ALA A 306 6.06 10.50 12.20
N VAL A 307 6.67 9.36 12.53
CA VAL A 307 7.74 8.71 11.75
C VAL A 307 7.21 7.37 11.23
N HIS A 308 7.51 7.03 9.98
CA HIS A 308 6.83 5.93 9.29
C HIS A 308 7.81 4.84 8.84
N TYR A 309 7.46 3.60 9.20
CA TYR A 309 8.20 2.38 8.87
C TYR A 309 7.27 1.26 8.42
N THR A 310 7.79 0.35 7.64
CA THR A 310 7.12 -0.87 7.17
C THR A 310 7.89 -2.13 7.60
N ASP A 311 7.56 -3.29 7.03
CA ASP A 311 8.23 -4.57 7.33
C ASP A 311 8.11 -4.94 8.83
N ILE A 312 6.95 -4.72 9.44
CA ILE A 312 6.73 -4.92 10.89
C ILE A 312 6.76 -6.39 11.32
N ASP A 313 6.66 -7.33 10.38
CA ASP A 313 6.90 -8.76 10.59
C ASP A 313 8.35 -9.04 11.04
N LYS A 314 9.27 -8.12 10.77
CA LYS A 314 10.67 -8.18 11.17
C LYS A 314 10.88 -7.54 12.55
N GLN A 315 10.34 -8.14 13.59
CA GLN A 315 10.36 -7.63 14.97
C GLN A 315 11.73 -7.13 15.43
N GLY A 316 12.81 -7.83 15.09
CA GLY A 316 14.17 -7.44 15.43
C GLY A 316 14.64 -6.14 14.74
N GLU A 317 14.11 -5.83 13.55
CA GLU A 317 14.37 -4.58 12.84
C GLU A 317 13.60 -3.43 13.46
N VAL A 318 12.32 -3.63 13.80
CA VAL A 318 11.51 -2.62 14.51
C VAL A 318 12.14 -2.27 15.86
N ALA A 319 12.55 -3.27 16.62
CA ALA A 319 13.24 -3.04 17.91
C ALA A 319 14.55 -2.26 17.75
N LYS A 320 15.30 -2.51 16.68
CA LYS A 320 16.53 -1.77 16.37
C LYS A 320 16.23 -0.33 15.96
N ILE A 321 15.25 -0.12 15.08
CA ILE A 321 14.84 1.20 14.59
C ILE A 321 14.41 2.09 15.77
N THR A 322 13.51 1.60 16.61
CA THR A 322 12.98 2.36 17.76
C THR A 322 14.06 2.66 18.79
N ALA A 323 14.97 1.71 19.04
CA ALA A 323 16.14 1.96 19.89
C ALA A 323 17.10 3.01 19.30
N ASP A 324 17.29 3.02 17.98
CA ASP A 324 18.12 4.02 17.32
C ASP A 324 17.45 5.41 17.31
N LEU A 325 16.12 5.51 17.14
CA LEU A 325 15.35 6.76 17.27
C LEU A 325 15.52 7.37 18.65
N ASP A 326 15.37 6.57 19.71
CA ASP A 326 15.57 7.00 21.10
C ASP A 326 17.04 7.42 21.35
N LYS A 327 17.99 6.59 20.96
CA LYS A 327 19.43 6.83 21.11
C LYS A 327 19.88 8.14 20.47
N TYR A 328 19.36 8.47 19.30
CA TYR A 328 19.70 9.70 18.58
C TYR A 328 18.83 10.89 19.01
N GLY A 329 17.86 10.69 19.89
CA GLY A 329 16.98 11.73 20.42
C GLY A 329 16.08 12.35 19.36
N VAL A 330 15.49 11.53 18.50
CA VAL A 330 14.49 11.98 17.52
C VAL A 330 13.20 12.35 18.26
N ASP A 331 12.72 13.57 18.07
CA ASP A 331 11.45 14.03 18.63
C ASP A 331 10.31 13.63 17.70
N TYR A 332 9.41 12.77 18.18
CA TYR A 332 8.18 12.38 17.49
C TYR A 332 7.12 11.93 18.51
N ASP A 333 5.84 11.99 18.10
CA ASP A 333 4.70 11.57 18.94
C ASP A 333 4.23 10.17 18.57
N ILE A 334 4.23 9.84 17.27
CA ILE A 334 3.57 8.68 16.69
C ILE A 334 4.59 7.85 15.91
N PHE A 335 4.62 6.55 16.20
CA PHE A 335 5.23 5.54 15.35
C PHE A 335 4.17 5.03 14.38
N ALA A 336 4.31 5.39 13.12
CA ALA A 336 3.40 4.99 12.06
C ALA A 336 3.91 3.72 11.38
N MET A 337 3.00 2.77 11.09
CA MET A 337 3.32 1.48 10.51
C MET A 337 2.52 1.25 9.24
N SER A 338 3.14 0.69 8.18
CA SER A 338 2.40 0.00 7.12
C SER A 338 2.08 -1.42 7.58
N TYR A 339 0.82 -1.80 7.49
CA TYR A 339 0.37 -3.17 7.71
C TYR A 339 -0.50 -3.64 6.55
N TYR A 340 0.08 -4.45 5.69
CA TYR A 340 -0.63 -5.15 4.63
C TYR A 340 -0.66 -6.64 4.99
N SER A 341 -1.84 -7.17 5.22
CA SER A 341 -2.05 -8.57 5.62
C SER A 341 -1.45 -9.59 4.64
N PHE A 342 -1.27 -9.19 3.39
CA PHE A 342 -0.61 -10.00 2.35
C PHE A 342 0.87 -10.26 2.64
N TRP A 343 1.58 -9.33 3.32
CA TRP A 343 3.05 -9.31 3.39
C TRP A 343 3.63 -9.15 4.79
N HIS A 344 2.90 -8.57 5.73
CA HIS A 344 3.44 -8.10 7.01
C HIS A 344 3.06 -8.98 8.21
N GLY A 345 2.78 -10.25 7.97
CA GLY A 345 2.45 -11.20 9.03
C GLY A 345 1.02 -11.09 9.54
N SER A 346 0.76 -11.68 10.70
CA SER A 346 -0.57 -11.71 11.29
C SER A 346 -0.93 -10.41 12.02
N MET A 347 -2.22 -10.24 12.31
CA MET A 347 -2.71 -9.12 13.12
C MET A 347 -2.14 -9.15 14.55
N GLU A 348 -1.92 -10.34 15.12
CA GLU A 348 -1.26 -10.50 16.41
C GLU A 348 0.18 -9.96 16.39
N ASN A 349 0.93 -10.18 15.27
CA ASN A 349 2.26 -9.59 15.13
C ASN A 349 2.20 -8.06 15.08
N MET A 350 1.20 -7.50 14.40
CA MET A 350 0.96 -6.05 14.37
C MET A 350 0.68 -5.50 15.78
N GLN A 351 -0.16 -6.17 16.56
CA GLN A 351 -0.48 -5.83 17.94
C GLN A 351 0.78 -5.89 18.83
N GLU A 352 1.53 -7.00 18.78
CA GLU A 352 2.79 -7.16 19.54
C GLU A 352 3.81 -6.04 19.25
N MET A 353 3.91 -5.61 18.00
CA MET A 353 4.80 -4.51 17.63
C MET A 353 4.31 -3.16 18.14
N ALA A 354 3.02 -2.89 18.08
CA ALA A 354 2.43 -1.68 18.64
C ALA A 354 2.63 -1.61 20.16
N GLU A 355 2.27 -2.66 20.88
CA GLU A 355 2.47 -2.77 22.34
C GLU A 355 3.94 -2.61 22.72
N TYR A 356 4.86 -3.22 21.97
CA TYR A 356 6.31 -3.06 22.21
C TYR A 356 6.73 -1.59 22.12
N VAL A 357 6.28 -0.85 21.11
CA VAL A 357 6.62 0.57 20.92
C VAL A 357 5.99 1.43 22.00
N GLN A 358 4.74 1.19 22.35
CA GLN A 358 3.99 1.91 23.39
C GLN A 358 4.62 1.69 24.77
N ASP A 359 4.85 0.44 25.16
CA ASP A 359 5.37 0.07 26.48
C ASP A 359 6.82 0.48 26.69
N THR A 360 7.65 0.36 25.64
CA THR A 360 9.09 0.62 25.76
C THR A 360 9.42 2.10 25.63
N TYR A 361 8.75 2.83 24.76
CA TYR A 361 9.11 4.21 24.40
C TYR A 361 8.01 5.22 24.72
N GLY A 362 6.83 4.79 25.15
CA GLY A 362 5.70 5.67 25.47
C GLY A 362 5.17 6.44 24.24
N LYS A 363 5.37 5.89 23.04
CA LYS A 363 4.91 6.51 21.80
C LYS A 363 3.54 5.99 21.41
N LYS A 364 2.73 6.85 20.78
CA LYS A 364 1.51 6.41 20.15
C LYS A 364 1.83 5.62 18.88
N VAL A 365 0.89 4.76 18.45
CA VAL A 365 1.01 3.99 17.21
C VAL A 365 -0.21 4.24 16.33
N VAL A 366 -0.01 4.28 15.02
CA VAL A 366 -1.07 4.33 14.01
C VAL A 366 -0.71 3.41 12.84
N ILE A 367 -1.70 2.76 12.26
CA ILE A 367 -1.53 2.07 10.97
C ILE A 367 -1.68 3.13 9.87
N ALA A 368 -0.55 3.53 9.29
CA ALA A 368 -0.51 4.56 8.24
C ALA A 368 -0.93 4.04 6.87
N GLU A 369 -0.79 2.74 6.65
CA GLU A 369 -1.16 2.11 5.38
C GLU A 369 -1.68 0.69 5.61
N THR A 370 -2.82 0.40 5.00
CA THR A 370 -3.37 -0.94 4.80
C THR A 370 -4.32 -0.93 3.61
N SER A 371 -4.61 -2.07 3.03
CA SER A 371 -5.64 -2.24 2.00
C SER A 371 -6.02 -3.71 1.86
N TYR A 372 -7.11 -3.97 1.16
CA TYR A 372 -7.49 -5.30 0.69
C TYR A 372 -8.27 -5.22 -0.63
N CYS A 373 -8.21 -6.27 -1.45
CA CYS A 373 -8.90 -6.28 -2.74
C CYS A 373 -10.38 -6.71 -2.61
N TYR A 374 -11.24 -6.07 -3.41
CA TYR A 374 -12.65 -6.48 -3.56
C TYR A 374 -12.89 -7.38 -4.77
N THR A 375 -11.89 -7.53 -5.62
CA THR A 375 -11.89 -8.38 -6.83
C THR A 375 -10.45 -8.70 -7.22
N THR A 376 -10.23 -9.75 -7.99
CA THR A 376 -8.94 -10.04 -8.65
C THR A 376 -8.88 -9.54 -10.09
N GLU A 377 -9.93 -8.88 -10.58
CA GLU A 377 -9.97 -8.27 -11.90
C GLU A 377 -9.08 -7.02 -11.98
N ASP A 378 -8.72 -6.64 -13.19
CA ASP A 378 -7.88 -5.48 -13.52
C ASP A 378 -8.73 -4.49 -14.34
N GLY A 379 -8.90 -3.29 -13.84
CA GLY A 379 -9.81 -2.30 -14.40
C GLY A 379 -9.21 -1.48 -15.55
N ASP A 380 -7.87 -1.39 -15.68
CA ASP A 380 -7.23 -0.58 -16.74
C ASP A 380 -6.25 -1.36 -17.64
N GLY A 381 -6.04 -2.64 -17.37
CA GLY A 381 -5.16 -3.52 -18.14
C GLY A 381 -3.66 -3.33 -17.82
N SER A 382 -3.33 -2.62 -16.74
CA SER A 382 -1.94 -2.35 -16.34
C SER A 382 -1.35 -3.40 -15.38
N GLY A 383 -2.20 -4.26 -14.85
CA GLY A 383 -1.85 -5.29 -13.88
C GLY A 383 -1.81 -4.81 -12.43
N ASN A 384 -2.36 -5.60 -11.53
CA ASN A 384 -2.51 -5.31 -10.12
C ASN A 384 -1.46 -6.00 -9.24
N SER A 385 -1.14 -5.39 -8.08
CA SER A 385 -0.21 -5.94 -7.07
C SER A 385 -0.75 -7.23 -6.46
N VAL A 386 -2.08 -7.35 -6.33
CA VAL A 386 -2.81 -8.55 -5.92
C VAL A 386 -3.69 -8.95 -7.09
N SER A 387 -3.39 -10.06 -7.76
CA SER A 387 -3.97 -10.39 -9.07
C SER A 387 -4.54 -11.80 -9.18
N GLY A 388 -4.53 -12.59 -8.11
CA GLY A 388 -5.06 -13.94 -8.13
C GLY A 388 -5.27 -14.53 -6.75
N ASP A 389 -6.03 -15.63 -6.69
CA ASP A 389 -6.38 -16.32 -5.44
C ASP A 389 -5.17 -16.73 -4.59
N GLY A 390 -4.01 -16.94 -5.22
CA GLY A 390 -2.77 -17.27 -4.52
C GLY A 390 -2.12 -16.12 -3.76
N ASP A 391 -2.59 -14.90 -3.97
CA ASP A 391 -2.12 -13.70 -3.29
C ASP A 391 -3.00 -13.35 -2.08
N LEU A 392 -4.18 -13.98 -1.95
CA LEU A 392 -5.16 -13.69 -0.90
C LEU A 392 -4.74 -14.25 0.46
N VAL A 393 -5.27 -13.63 1.50
CA VAL A 393 -5.12 -14.08 2.88
C VAL A 393 -6.19 -15.11 3.21
N ASP A 394 -5.82 -16.23 3.81
CA ASP A 394 -6.75 -17.29 4.19
C ASP A 394 -7.92 -16.75 5.02
N GLY A 395 -9.13 -17.06 4.59
CA GLY A 395 -10.36 -16.62 5.26
C GLY A 395 -10.94 -15.29 4.79
N TYR A 396 -10.26 -14.60 3.87
CA TYR A 396 -10.73 -13.36 3.26
C TYR A 396 -10.72 -13.48 1.74
N ASP A 397 -11.87 -13.38 1.13
CA ASP A 397 -12.01 -13.49 -0.31
C ASP A 397 -11.86 -12.13 -1.00
N ALA A 398 -11.52 -12.13 -2.29
CA ALA A 398 -11.53 -10.93 -3.12
C ALA A 398 -12.97 -10.59 -3.51
N THR A 399 -13.75 -10.12 -2.53
CA THR A 399 -15.14 -9.69 -2.64
C THR A 399 -15.36 -8.41 -1.84
N VAL A 400 -16.47 -7.71 -2.07
CA VAL A 400 -16.84 -6.52 -1.28
C VAL A 400 -16.98 -6.88 0.20
N GLN A 401 -17.54 -8.06 0.52
CA GLN A 401 -17.61 -8.55 1.89
C GLN A 401 -16.23 -8.89 2.46
N GLY A 402 -15.39 -9.58 1.71
CA GLY A 402 -14.04 -9.94 2.16
C GLY A 402 -13.15 -8.72 2.39
N GLN A 403 -13.27 -7.67 1.56
CA GLN A 403 -12.62 -6.39 1.79
C GLN A 403 -13.13 -5.72 3.08
N ALA A 404 -14.44 -5.75 3.32
CA ALA A 404 -15.07 -5.23 4.53
C ALA A 404 -14.61 -5.98 5.78
N ASP A 405 -14.59 -7.31 5.73
CA ASP A 405 -14.16 -8.18 6.83
C ASP A 405 -12.70 -7.91 7.21
N MET A 406 -11.79 -7.84 6.22
CA MET A 406 -10.39 -7.56 6.46
C MET A 406 -10.19 -6.19 7.13
N LEU A 407 -10.80 -5.15 6.60
CA LEU A 407 -10.68 -3.81 7.18
C LEU A 407 -11.25 -3.77 8.59
N ARG A 408 -12.42 -4.37 8.81
CA ARG A 408 -13.05 -4.45 10.12
C ARG A 408 -12.16 -5.16 11.14
N ASP A 409 -11.54 -6.29 10.74
CA ASP A 409 -10.71 -7.10 11.65
C ASP A 409 -9.39 -6.40 11.96
N ILE A 410 -8.79 -5.69 10.99
CA ILE A 410 -7.63 -4.81 11.24
C ILE A 410 -8.01 -3.69 12.23
N CYS A 411 -9.19 -3.05 12.06
CA CYS A 411 -9.65 -2.03 12.99
C CYS A 411 -9.88 -2.59 14.40
N ALA A 412 -10.41 -3.81 14.52
CA ALA A 412 -10.63 -4.46 15.81
C ALA A 412 -9.31 -4.79 16.51
N ALA A 413 -8.35 -5.35 15.77
CA ALA A 413 -7.02 -5.64 16.29
C ALA A 413 -6.27 -4.35 16.69
N ALA A 414 -6.46 -3.28 15.94
CA ALA A 414 -5.88 -1.98 16.24
C ALA A 414 -6.48 -1.37 17.52
N ASP A 415 -7.81 -1.43 17.68
CA ASP A 415 -8.49 -0.92 18.90
C ASP A 415 -8.08 -1.73 20.14
N GLU A 416 -7.98 -3.05 20.03
CA GLU A 416 -7.54 -3.94 21.13
C GLU A 416 -6.12 -3.64 21.61
N ALA A 417 -5.23 -3.19 20.73
CA ALA A 417 -3.84 -2.83 21.04
C ALA A 417 -3.63 -1.33 21.30
N ASP A 418 -4.67 -0.55 21.59
CA ASP A 418 -4.60 0.91 21.79
C ASP A 418 -3.91 1.66 20.63
N ILE A 419 -3.97 1.14 19.41
CA ILE A 419 -3.53 1.82 18.19
C ILE A 419 -4.54 2.93 17.87
N MET A 420 -4.06 4.12 17.53
CA MET A 420 -4.90 5.31 17.33
C MET A 420 -5.94 5.16 16.22
N GLY A 421 -5.74 4.22 15.29
CA GLY A 421 -6.60 3.92 14.17
C GLY A 421 -5.83 3.53 12.92
N VAL A 422 -6.52 3.56 11.79
CA VAL A 422 -6.07 2.98 10.53
C VAL A 422 -6.27 3.98 9.40
N PHE A 423 -5.30 4.09 8.50
CA PHE A 423 -5.45 4.72 7.19
C PHE A 423 -5.51 3.64 6.11
N TYR A 424 -6.59 3.61 5.34
CA TYR A 424 -6.71 2.77 4.16
C TYR A 424 -5.98 3.45 3.00
N TRP A 425 -4.96 2.77 2.43
CA TRP A 425 -4.11 3.35 1.40
C TRP A 425 -4.79 3.36 0.04
N GLU A 426 -4.86 4.55 -0.57
CA GLU A 426 -5.37 4.80 -1.91
C GLU A 426 -6.75 4.18 -2.21
N GLY A 427 -7.63 4.17 -1.22
CA GLY A 427 -9.00 3.65 -1.37
C GLY A 427 -9.85 4.38 -2.41
N THR A 428 -9.34 5.48 -2.96
CA THR A 428 -9.99 6.26 -4.03
C THR A 428 -9.32 6.09 -5.40
N TRP A 429 -8.28 5.26 -5.53
CA TRP A 429 -7.54 5.15 -6.78
C TRP A 429 -8.20 4.17 -7.74
N ILE A 430 -9.17 4.67 -8.49
CA ILE A 430 -9.88 3.92 -9.52
C ILE A 430 -9.15 3.98 -10.87
N PRO A 431 -9.38 3.00 -11.77
CA PRO A 431 -8.75 2.96 -13.09
C PRO A 431 -9.25 4.09 -13.98
N VAL A 432 -8.43 4.44 -14.98
CA VAL A 432 -8.79 5.45 -15.97
C VAL A 432 -8.89 4.82 -17.34
N GLY A 433 -10.09 4.87 -17.91
CA GLY A 433 -10.42 4.24 -19.18
C GLY A 433 -10.67 2.72 -19.05
N PRO A 434 -11.14 2.07 -20.12
CA PRO A 434 -11.48 0.65 -20.07
C PRO A 434 -10.25 -0.25 -20.19
N ALA A 435 -10.30 -1.43 -19.54
CA ALA A 435 -9.21 -2.41 -19.50
C ALA A 435 -8.74 -2.93 -20.86
N ASP A 436 -9.61 -2.90 -21.88
CA ASP A 436 -9.32 -3.37 -23.23
C ASP A 436 -8.76 -2.29 -24.18
N ALA A 437 -8.48 -1.08 -23.66
CA ALA A 437 -7.94 0.05 -24.40
C ALA A 437 -6.52 0.43 -23.95
N ASP A 438 -5.78 1.08 -24.85
CA ASP A 438 -4.52 1.75 -24.48
C ASP A 438 -4.82 3.12 -23.87
N ASN A 439 -4.77 3.18 -22.54
CA ASN A 439 -5.04 4.39 -21.75
C ASN A 439 -3.77 5.23 -21.47
N SER A 440 -2.61 4.84 -22.00
CA SER A 440 -1.31 5.44 -21.69
C SER A 440 -1.26 6.95 -21.93
N SER A 441 -1.89 7.43 -23.01
CA SER A 441 -1.95 8.86 -23.32
C SER A 441 -2.73 9.69 -22.29
N ILE A 442 -3.60 9.08 -21.51
CA ILE A 442 -4.41 9.72 -20.48
C ILE A 442 -3.66 9.73 -19.16
N TRP A 443 -3.28 8.54 -18.65
CA TRP A 443 -2.62 8.47 -17.36
C TRP A 443 -1.22 9.10 -17.36
N GLU A 444 -0.46 9.07 -18.48
CA GLU A 444 0.79 9.82 -18.59
C GLU A 444 0.58 11.34 -18.54
N LYS A 445 -0.46 11.83 -19.22
CA LYS A 445 -0.73 13.26 -19.27
C LYS A 445 -1.15 13.84 -17.93
N TYR A 446 -1.98 13.13 -17.20
CA TYR A 446 -2.61 13.65 -15.97
C TYR A 446 -1.99 13.09 -14.69
N GLY A 447 -1.15 12.06 -14.80
CA GLY A 447 -0.48 11.43 -13.66
C GLY A 447 -1.35 10.45 -12.89
N SER A 448 -2.46 9.93 -13.48
CA SER A 448 -3.36 9.00 -12.82
C SER A 448 -2.86 7.55 -12.77
N GLY A 449 -1.86 7.18 -13.57
CA GLY A 449 -1.13 5.92 -13.43
C GLY A 449 -0.12 5.96 -12.29
N TRP A 450 0.42 4.80 -11.89
CA TRP A 450 1.39 4.75 -10.80
C TRP A 450 2.71 5.46 -11.16
N ALA A 451 3.10 5.47 -12.43
CA ALA A 451 4.23 6.19 -12.97
C ALA A 451 4.03 6.52 -14.45
N SER A 452 4.55 7.65 -14.91
CA SER A 452 4.66 8.01 -16.31
C SER A 452 6.04 7.66 -16.87
N SER A 453 6.19 7.62 -18.21
CA SER A 453 7.51 7.45 -18.85
C SER A 453 8.51 8.56 -18.51
N TYR A 454 8.04 9.75 -18.10
CA TYR A 454 8.87 10.89 -17.70
C TYR A 454 9.57 10.69 -16.36
N SER A 455 9.05 9.80 -15.49
CA SER A 455 9.66 9.46 -14.21
C SER A 455 11.08 8.89 -14.35
N GLY A 456 11.43 8.36 -15.54
CA GLY A 456 12.76 7.85 -15.84
C GLY A 456 13.89 8.88 -15.72
N SER A 457 13.58 10.17 -15.72
CA SER A 457 14.54 11.24 -15.45
C SER A 457 15.01 11.28 -13.99
N TYR A 458 14.18 10.80 -13.07
CA TYR A 458 14.44 10.74 -11.63
C TYR A 458 14.67 9.31 -11.12
N ASP A 459 13.85 8.37 -11.55
CA ASP A 459 13.92 6.96 -11.18
C ASP A 459 14.07 6.04 -12.42
N PRO A 460 15.27 6.00 -13.02
CA PRO A 460 15.50 5.26 -14.28
C PRO A 460 15.54 3.74 -14.13
N LYS A 461 15.61 3.22 -12.89
CA LYS A 461 15.80 1.78 -12.65
C LYS A 461 14.49 1.03 -12.42
N ASP A 462 13.50 1.71 -11.88
CA ASP A 462 12.20 1.17 -11.56
C ASP A 462 11.10 1.90 -12.36
N ALA A 463 10.61 3.03 -11.90
CA ALA A 463 9.50 3.74 -12.53
C ALA A 463 9.75 4.09 -14.00
N GLY A 464 10.94 4.55 -14.36
CA GLY A 464 11.29 4.83 -15.76
C GLY A 464 11.39 3.60 -16.65
N LYS A 465 11.29 2.39 -16.08
CA LYS A 465 11.33 1.13 -16.82
C LYS A 465 9.99 0.42 -16.84
N TYR A 466 9.24 0.52 -15.74
CA TYR A 466 8.02 -0.25 -15.50
C TYR A 466 6.78 0.63 -15.30
N TYR A 467 6.82 1.89 -15.78
CA TYR A 467 5.69 2.82 -15.72
C TYR A 467 4.42 2.21 -16.30
N GLY A 468 3.26 2.66 -15.80
CA GLY A 468 1.98 2.10 -16.18
C GLY A 468 0.78 2.81 -15.56
N GLY A 469 -0.41 2.25 -15.78
CA GLY A 469 -1.65 2.68 -15.19
C GLY A 469 -1.72 2.44 -13.67
N CYS A 470 -2.92 2.27 -13.15
CA CYS A 470 -3.11 2.00 -11.73
C CYS A 470 -2.81 0.52 -11.44
N SER A 471 -1.91 0.23 -10.49
CA SER A 471 -1.65 -1.14 -10.03
C SER A 471 -2.39 -1.50 -8.73
N TRP A 472 -3.39 -0.69 -8.37
CA TRP A 472 -4.10 -0.77 -7.08
C TRP A 472 -5.61 -0.63 -7.21
N ASP A 473 -6.15 -0.57 -8.42
CA ASP A 473 -7.55 -0.26 -8.69
C ASP A 473 -8.54 -1.28 -8.10
N ASN A 474 -8.13 -2.55 -8.02
CA ASN A 474 -8.92 -3.61 -7.41
C ASN A 474 -8.89 -3.61 -5.86
N GLN A 475 -8.13 -2.72 -5.25
CA GLN A 475 -8.10 -2.48 -3.80
C GLN A 475 -8.77 -1.15 -3.42
N ALA A 476 -9.26 -0.38 -4.40
CA ALA A 476 -10.08 0.79 -4.13
C ALA A 476 -11.37 0.42 -3.36
N MET A 477 -11.96 1.38 -2.67
CA MET A 477 -13.27 1.24 -2.03
C MET A 477 -14.40 1.83 -2.91
N PHE A 478 -14.11 1.94 -4.18
CA PHE A 478 -15.00 2.29 -5.28
C PHE A 478 -14.82 1.26 -6.38
N ASP A 479 -15.88 0.96 -7.12
CA ASP A 479 -15.78 0.11 -8.29
C ASP A 479 -14.99 0.81 -9.42
N PHE A 480 -14.68 0.08 -10.49
CA PHE A 480 -13.93 0.60 -11.62
C PHE A 480 -14.62 1.76 -12.36
N THR A 481 -15.87 2.05 -12.03
CA THR A 481 -16.66 3.15 -12.61
C THR A 481 -16.85 4.33 -11.67
N GLY A 482 -16.32 4.23 -10.43
CA GLY A 482 -16.31 5.28 -9.42
C GLY A 482 -17.54 5.30 -8.50
N HIS A 483 -18.35 4.24 -8.48
CA HIS A 483 -19.41 4.09 -7.48
C HIS A 483 -18.83 3.50 -6.19
N PRO A 484 -19.22 4.03 -5.01
CA PRO A 484 -18.70 3.52 -3.75
C PRO A 484 -19.20 2.10 -3.51
N LEU A 485 -18.28 1.22 -3.11
CA LEU A 485 -18.59 -0.13 -2.65
C LEU A 485 -19.22 -0.09 -1.25
N ASP A 486 -20.05 -1.07 -0.92
CA ASP A 486 -20.61 -1.17 0.42
C ASP A 486 -19.52 -1.34 1.50
N SER A 487 -18.36 -1.94 1.17
CA SER A 487 -17.19 -2.03 2.05
C SER A 487 -16.69 -0.67 2.57
N LEU A 488 -16.88 0.43 1.84
CA LEU A 488 -16.54 1.76 2.31
C LEU A 488 -17.33 2.16 3.57
N LYS A 489 -18.55 1.63 3.75
CA LYS A 489 -19.39 1.92 4.91
C LYS A 489 -18.85 1.32 6.21
N VAL A 490 -17.91 0.38 6.18
CA VAL A 490 -17.29 -0.20 7.37
C VAL A 490 -16.87 0.88 8.36
N PHE A 491 -16.30 1.99 7.90
CA PHE A 491 -15.84 3.08 8.77
C PHE A 491 -16.96 3.66 9.66
N ARG A 492 -18.17 3.80 9.14
CA ARG A 492 -19.32 4.29 9.93
C ARG A 492 -19.99 3.18 10.74
N GLU A 493 -19.79 1.92 10.34
CA GLU A 493 -20.46 0.76 10.91
C GLU A 493 -19.65 0.06 12.01
N LEU A 494 -18.37 0.44 12.22
CA LEU A 494 -17.47 -0.20 13.20
C LEU A 494 -18.09 -0.31 14.60
N LYS A 495 -18.76 0.74 15.07
CA LYS A 495 -19.25 0.81 16.46
C LYS A 495 -20.50 -0.02 16.73
N TYR A 496 -21.44 -0.01 15.80
CA TYR A 496 -22.75 -0.64 16.01
C TYR A 496 -23.00 -1.81 15.08
N GLY A 497 -22.13 -2.01 14.11
CA GLY A 497 -22.24 -3.06 13.12
C GLY A 497 -23.28 -2.79 12.04
N ALA A 498 -23.34 -3.70 11.09
CA ALA A 498 -24.33 -3.71 10.02
C ALA A 498 -24.80 -5.13 9.71
N THR A 499 -26.01 -5.23 9.15
CA THR A 499 -26.61 -6.47 8.66
C THR A 499 -26.94 -6.34 7.17
N ALA A 500 -26.86 -7.46 6.46
CA ALA A 500 -27.24 -7.56 5.05
C ALA A 500 -28.21 -8.73 4.83
N PRO A 501 -28.95 -8.77 3.73
CA PRO A 501 -29.64 -9.99 3.34
C PRO A 501 -28.65 -11.15 3.20
N LEU A 502 -28.98 -12.30 3.77
CA LEU A 502 -28.16 -13.49 3.67
C LEU A 502 -28.07 -13.93 2.20
N ALA A 503 -26.84 -14.05 1.69
CA ALA A 503 -26.57 -14.47 0.32
C ALA A 503 -25.39 -15.44 0.29
N VAL A 504 -25.35 -16.31 -0.71
CA VAL A 504 -24.17 -17.15 -0.95
C VAL A 504 -23.05 -16.25 -1.45
N GLU A 505 -21.92 -16.27 -0.77
CA GLU A 505 -20.72 -15.54 -1.18
C GLU A 505 -19.93 -16.35 -2.18
N LYS A 506 -19.69 -17.62 -1.86
CA LYS A 506 -19.00 -18.56 -2.78
C LYS A 506 -19.30 -20.00 -2.46
N VAL A 507 -18.92 -20.85 -3.39
CA VAL A 507 -18.72 -22.28 -3.15
C VAL A 507 -17.26 -22.58 -3.48
N PRO A 508 -16.42 -22.79 -2.46
CA PRO A 508 -14.98 -23.02 -2.65
C PRO A 508 -14.71 -24.27 -3.50
N ASP A 509 -13.66 -24.22 -4.30
CA ASP A 509 -13.16 -25.41 -4.96
C ASP A 509 -12.69 -26.45 -3.91
N VAL A 510 -12.99 -27.72 -4.16
CA VAL A 510 -12.61 -28.81 -3.26
C VAL A 510 -11.30 -29.42 -3.73
N GLU A 511 -10.23 -29.24 -2.97
CA GLU A 511 -8.95 -29.89 -3.26
C GLU A 511 -8.82 -31.24 -2.57
N VAL A 512 -8.57 -32.30 -3.35
CA VAL A 512 -8.32 -33.64 -2.83
C VAL A 512 -6.99 -34.16 -3.38
N SER A 513 -6.15 -34.68 -2.52
CA SER A 513 -4.87 -35.29 -2.91
C SER A 513 -4.77 -36.75 -2.48
N CYS A 514 -4.17 -37.57 -3.32
CA CYS A 514 -3.85 -38.93 -2.97
C CYS A 514 -2.46 -39.33 -3.51
N ASN A 515 -1.85 -40.36 -2.90
CA ASN A 515 -0.60 -40.93 -3.42
C ASN A 515 -0.84 -41.68 -4.73
N VAL A 516 0.19 -41.70 -5.61
CA VAL A 516 0.14 -42.50 -6.84
C VAL A 516 -0.17 -43.94 -6.53
N GLY A 517 -1.19 -44.51 -7.17
CA GLY A 517 -1.67 -45.88 -6.97
C GLY A 517 -2.60 -46.06 -5.76
N ALA A 518 -2.92 -45.02 -5.03
CA ALA A 518 -3.95 -45.08 -3.99
C ALA A 518 -5.34 -44.89 -4.58
N GLU A 519 -6.36 -45.34 -3.84
CA GLU A 519 -7.75 -45.06 -4.17
C GLU A 519 -8.07 -43.56 -3.92
N LEU A 520 -8.72 -42.93 -4.86
CA LEU A 520 -9.21 -41.55 -4.72
C LEU A 520 -10.60 -41.57 -4.09
N ALA A 521 -10.77 -40.86 -2.99
CA ALA A 521 -12.08 -40.61 -2.38
C ALA A 521 -12.44 -39.14 -2.58
N LEU A 522 -13.44 -38.88 -3.41
CA LEU A 522 -14.05 -37.55 -3.48
C LEU A 522 -14.98 -37.34 -2.29
N PRO A 523 -15.07 -36.13 -1.72
CA PRO A 523 -15.97 -35.87 -0.62
C PRO A 523 -17.44 -35.98 -1.08
N GLU A 524 -18.31 -36.32 -0.13
CA GLU A 524 -19.76 -36.43 -0.37
C GLU A 524 -20.47 -35.08 -0.28
N THR A 525 -19.81 -34.06 0.29
CA THR A 525 -20.31 -32.71 0.45
C THR A 525 -19.30 -31.69 -0.01
N ALA A 526 -19.77 -30.50 -0.33
CA ALA A 526 -18.95 -29.31 -0.51
C ALA A 526 -19.53 -28.16 0.34
N GLN A 527 -18.63 -27.28 0.78
CA GLN A 527 -19.02 -26.15 1.61
C GLN A 527 -19.68 -25.06 0.76
N VAL A 528 -20.77 -24.47 1.28
CA VAL A 528 -21.35 -23.23 0.79
C VAL A 528 -21.08 -22.15 1.83
N VAL A 529 -20.36 -21.10 1.41
CA VAL A 529 -19.99 -19.96 2.26
C VAL A 529 -20.99 -18.84 2.03
N TYR A 530 -21.51 -18.29 3.11
CA TYR A 530 -22.44 -17.16 3.12
C TYR A 530 -21.73 -15.90 3.59
N ASN A 531 -22.23 -14.75 3.14
CA ASN A 531 -21.68 -13.43 3.44
C ASN A 531 -21.63 -13.06 4.93
N ASP A 532 -22.39 -13.75 5.80
CA ASP A 532 -22.32 -13.59 7.27
C ASP A 532 -21.39 -14.60 7.95
N LYS A 533 -20.82 -15.54 7.19
CA LYS A 533 -19.95 -16.65 7.64
C LYS A 533 -20.57 -17.58 8.71
N THR A 534 -21.68 -17.19 9.35
CA THR A 534 -22.35 -17.98 10.41
C THR A 534 -23.32 -19.00 9.84
N ALA A 535 -23.84 -18.77 8.63
CA ALA A 535 -24.75 -19.67 7.93
C ALA A 535 -24.04 -20.70 7.03
N ASN A 536 -22.70 -20.73 7.02
CA ASN A 536 -21.93 -21.68 6.23
C ASN A 536 -22.38 -23.12 6.48
N ARG A 537 -22.58 -23.89 5.43
CA ARG A 537 -23.08 -25.26 5.53
C ARG A 537 -22.47 -26.19 4.49
N GLU A 538 -22.43 -27.48 4.84
CA GLU A 538 -22.08 -28.57 3.92
C GLU A 538 -23.32 -28.99 3.12
N VAL A 539 -23.18 -29.02 1.80
CA VAL A 539 -24.23 -29.42 0.87
C VAL A 539 -23.79 -30.67 0.10
N PRO A 540 -24.65 -31.69 -0.02
CA PRO A 540 -24.30 -32.87 -0.79
C PRO A 540 -23.94 -32.52 -2.23
N VAL A 541 -22.90 -33.18 -2.78
CA VAL A 541 -22.41 -33.00 -4.14
C VAL A 541 -22.46 -34.29 -4.93
N VAL A 542 -22.91 -34.22 -6.15
CA VAL A 542 -22.84 -35.33 -7.13
C VAL A 542 -21.75 -34.98 -8.16
N TRP A 543 -20.67 -35.72 -8.12
CA TRP A 543 -19.55 -35.55 -9.02
C TRP A 543 -19.86 -36.12 -10.41
N ASP A 544 -19.36 -35.51 -11.46
CA ASP A 544 -19.46 -36.01 -12.82
C ASP A 544 -18.79 -37.38 -12.93
N ALA A 545 -19.60 -38.38 -13.25
CA ALA A 545 -19.18 -39.79 -13.24
C ALA A 545 -18.20 -40.12 -14.39
N GLU A 546 -18.29 -39.43 -15.51
CA GLU A 546 -17.43 -39.68 -16.68
C GLU A 546 -16.04 -39.04 -16.43
N GLN A 547 -15.99 -37.84 -15.92
CA GLN A 547 -14.75 -37.15 -15.55
C GLN A 547 -14.07 -37.88 -14.38
N THR A 548 -14.83 -38.30 -13.38
CA THR A 548 -14.29 -39.11 -12.25
C THR A 548 -13.69 -40.44 -12.73
N ALA A 549 -14.35 -41.15 -13.64
CA ALA A 549 -13.87 -42.38 -14.21
C ALA A 549 -12.61 -42.22 -15.10
N ALA A 550 -12.40 -41.01 -15.62
CA ALA A 550 -11.22 -40.71 -16.44
C ALA A 550 -9.94 -40.46 -15.62
N ILE A 551 -10.03 -40.36 -14.29
CA ILE A 551 -8.88 -40.16 -13.41
C ILE A 551 -8.07 -41.45 -13.30
N ASP A 552 -6.83 -41.47 -13.82
CA ASP A 552 -5.89 -42.57 -13.60
C ASP A 552 -4.98 -42.26 -12.40
N THR A 553 -5.31 -42.81 -11.23
CA THR A 553 -4.52 -42.61 -10.01
C THR A 553 -3.12 -43.26 -10.07
N ASN A 554 -2.79 -44.05 -11.07
CA ASN A 554 -1.44 -44.61 -11.27
C ASN A 554 -0.51 -43.60 -11.97
N ILE A 555 -1.03 -42.53 -12.53
CA ILE A 555 -0.27 -41.48 -13.21
C ILE A 555 -0.28 -40.22 -12.35
N GLY A 556 0.91 -39.64 -12.13
CA GLY A 556 1.03 -38.33 -11.46
C GLY A 556 0.46 -37.21 -12.32
N GLY A 557 -0.36 -36.32 -11.74
CA GLY A 557 -0.98 -35.19 -12.46
C GLY A 557 -2.05 -34.51 -11.63
N SER A 558 -2.60 -33.44 -12.17
CA SER A 558 -3.78 -32.77 -11.65
C SER A 558 -4.96 -33.03 -12.57
N TYR A 559 -6.13 -33.24 -12.00
CA TYR A 559 -7.37 -33.50 -12.71
C TYR A 559 -8.43 -32.51 -12.21
N GLN A 560 -9.33 -32.12 -13.06
CA GLN A 560 -10.52 -31.34 -12.72
C GLN A 560 -11.75 -32.21 -12.88
N VAL A 561 -12.65 -32.15 -11.89
CA VAL A 561 -13.93 -32.88 -11.92
C VAL A 561 -15.03 -31.92 -11.54
N GLU A 562 -16.07 -31.83 -12.34
CA GLU A 562 -17.24 -31.03 -12.05
C GLU A 562 -18.17 -31.74 -11.06
N GLY A 563 -18.74 -30.99 -10.13
CA GLY A 563 -19.75 -31.46 -9.18
C GLY A 563 -21.00 -30.60 -9.25
N ILE A 564 -22.12 -31.19 -8.95
CA ILE A 564 -23.42 -30.51 -8.87
C ILE A 564 -23.92 -30.61 -7.43
N LEU A 565 -24.10 -29.45 -6.79
CA LEU A 565 -24.66 -29.37 -5.45
C LEU A 565 -26.14 -29.76 -5.47
N GLN A 566 -26.53 -30.58 -4.49
CA GLN A 566 -27.87 -31.13 -4.35
C GLN A 566 -28.68 -30.28 -3.37
N ASP A 567 -28.88 -29.02 -3.70
CA ASP A 567 -29.70 -28.09 -2.92
C ASP A 567 -30.53 -27.19 -3.84
N GLU A 568 -31.85 -27.37 -3.79
CA GLU A 568 -32.79 -26.62 -4.62
C GLU A 568 -33.01 -25.16 -4.12
N GLU A 569 -32.55 -24.83 -2.93
CA GLU A 569 -32.62 -23.48 -2.37
C GLU A 569 -31.49 -22.57 -2.86
N LEU A 570 -30.42 -23.15 -3.41
CA LEU A 570 -29.34 -22.38 -4.03
C LEU A 570 -29.74 -21.90 -5.43
N ASP A 571 -29.27 -20.72 -5.81
CA ASP A 571 -29.42 -20.21 -7.15
C ASP A 571 -28.68 -21.09 -8.17
N GLU A 572 -29.13 -21.09 -9.44
CA GLU A 572 -28.56 -21.96 -10.49
C GLU A 572 -27.05 -21.76 -10.70
N GLU A 573 -26.56 -20.55 -10.46
CA GLU A 573 -25.13 -20.22 -10.61
C GLU A 573 -24.24 -20.88 -9.56
N TYR A 574 -24.79 -21.21 -8.38
CA TYR A 574 -24.07 -21.85 -7.29
C TYR A 574 -24.28 -23.38 -7.22
N ARG A 575 -25.13 -23.93 -8.08
CA ARG A 575 -25.38 -25.39 -8.13
C ARG A 575 -24.36 -26.11 -9.04
#